data_8f28dba9c8f8fb6085919ac6cdee2879
#
_entry.id   8f28dba9c8f8fb6085919ac6cdee2879
#
_cell.length_a   1.000
_cell.length_b   1.000
_cell.length_c   1.000
_cell.angle_alpha   90.00
_cell.angle_beta   90.00
_cell.angle_gamma   90.00
#
_symmetry.space_group_name_H-M   'P 1'
#
loop_
_entity.id
_entity.type
_entity.pdbx_description
1 polymer ?
#
loop_
_entity_poly.entity_id
_entity_poly.type
_entity_poly.pdbx_seq_one_letter_code
_entity_poly.pdbx_strand_id
1 'polypeptide(L)'
;MNELKKQLHALCLAYVQQRMDAAQFAINEAQQATNDDTKSSAGDKYETGREMMQQETNRNLTQLNEANKLIVALNQISTAGNLTAAEAGSVVITNNGKFYLSISAGTLSLNGETYVAISPGSPIGLKMKGCKAGEEFSLNGKVYKVEEVL
;
A
#
# COMPACT_ATOMS: atom_id res chain seq x y z
N MET A 1 -19.66 6.07 10.72
CA MET A 1 -18.34 5.67 11.26
C MET A 1 -17.79 4.45 10.53
N ASN A 2 -18.53 3.34 10.53
CA ASN A 2 -18.11 2.16 9.76
C ASN A 2 -17.97 2.45 8.27
N GLU A 3 -18.79 3.35 7.76
CA GLU A 3 -18.75 3.75 6.36
C GLU A 3 -17.42 4.39 5.98
N LEU A 4 -16.87 5.26 6.86
CA LEU A 4 -15.58 5.90 6.64
C LEU A 4 -14.48 4.86 6.50
N LYS A 5 -14.44 3.88 7.40
CA LYS A 5 -13.44 2.81 7.35
C LYS A 5 -13.57 1.96 6.10
N LYS A 6 -14.80 1.63 5.70
CA LYS A 6 -15.07 0.87 4.48
C LYS A 6 -14.58 1.63 3.25
N GLN A 7 -14.83 2.94 3.18
CA GLN A 7 -14.40 3.76 2.07
C GLN A 7 -12.87 3.87 2.00
N LEU A 8 -12.21 4.06 3.13
CA LEU A 8 -10.76 4.10 3.19
C LEU A 8 -10.16 2.75 2.82
N HIS A 9 -10.76 1.67 3.29
CA HIS A 9 -10.34 0.31 2.93
C HIS A 9 -10.46 0.07 1.43
N ALA A 10 -11.55 0.52 0.82
CA ALA A 10 -11.76 0.41 -0.62
C ALA A 10 -10.71 1.20 -1.40
N LEU A 11 -10.32 2.38 -0.91
CA LEU A 11 -9.26 3.17 -1.55
C LEU A 11 -7.91 2.45 -1.47
N CYS A 12 -7.61 1.81 -0.35
CA CYS A 12 -6.40 1.00 -0.21
C CYS A 12 -6.41 -0.19 -1.18
N LEU A 13 -7.55 -0.87 -1.31
CA LEU A 13 -7.69 -1.98 -2.26
C LEU A 13 -7.47 -1.50 -3.69
N ALA A 14 -8.05 -0.36 -4.05
CA ALA A 14 -7.88 0.22 -5.39
C ALA A 14 -6.41 0.55 -5.67
N TYR A 15 -5.72 1.10 -4.68
CA TYR A 15 -4.30 1.42 -4.79
C TYR A 15 -3.48 0.15 -5.09
N VAL A 16 -3.71 -0.92 -4.35
CA VAL A 16 -2.98 -2.18 -4.53
C VAL A 16 -3.35 -2.82 -5.86
N GLN A 17 -4.62 -2.82 -6.21
CA GLN A 17 -5.11 -3.40 -7.46
C GLN A 17 -4.49 -2.71 -8.67
N GLN A 18 -4.37 -1.40 -8.62
CA GLN A 18 -3.72 -0.63 -9.69
C GLN A 18 -2.26 -1.04 -9.85
N ARG A 19 -1.55 -1.26 -8.75
CA ARG A 19 -0.15 -1.70 -8.78
C ARG A 19 -0.03 -3.10 -9.34
N MET A 20 -0.95 -4.00 -8.98
CA MET A 20 -0.98 -5.36 -9.51
C MET A 20 -1.22 -5.35 -11.02
N ASP A 21 -2.19 -4.55 -11.46
CA ASP A 21 -2.52 -4.45 -12.89
C ASP A 21 -1.34 -3.89 -13.68
N ALA A 22 -0.66 -2.89 -13.16
CA ALA A 22 0.50 -2.29 -13.81
C ALA A 22 1.66 -3.30 -13.93
N ALA A 23 1.91 -4.06 -12.86
CA ALA A 23 2.96 -5.10 -12.87
C ALA A 23 2.61 -6.21 -13.84
N GLN A 24 1.36 -6.66 -13.86
CA GLN A 24 0.90 -7.71 -14.76
C GLN A 24 0.98 -7.26 -16.22
N PHE A 25 0.58 -6.02 -16.49
CA PHE A 25 0.70 -5.44 -17.83
C PHE A 25 2.14 -5.42 -18.30
N ALA A 26 3.07 -4.99 -17.45
CA ALA A 26 4.49 -4.92 -17.78
C ALA A 26 5.06 -6.33 -18.05
N ILE A 27 4.64 -7.34 -17.27
CA ILE A 27 5.05 -8.73 -17.49
C ILE A 27 4.58 -9.23 -18.86
N ASN A 28 3.32 -8.96 -19.20
CA ASN A 28 2.74 -9.38 -20.46
C ASN A 28 3.43 -8.71 -21.65
N GLU A 29 3.74 -7.42 -21.54
CA GLU A 29 4.46 -6.70 -22.58
C GLU A 29 5.87 -7.25 -22.79
N ALA A 30 6.58 -7.55 -21.70
CA ALA A 30 7.92 -8.13 -21.78
C ALA A 30 7.89 -9.51 -22.44
N GLN A 31 6.88 -10.33 -22.11
CA GLN A 31 6.72 -11.66 -22.71
C GLN A 31 6.45 -11.58 -24.22
N GLN A 32 5.59 -10.63 -24.62
CA GLN A 32 5.30 -10.44 -26.04
C GLN A 32 6.53 -9.96 -26.79
N ALA A 33 7.28 -9.03 -26.23
CA ALA A 33 8.51 -8.53 -26.86
C ALA A 33 9.52 -9.66 -27.02
N THR A 34 9.65 -10.52 -26.00
CA THR A 34 10.54 -11.69 -26.07
C THR A 34 10.10 -12.65 -27.18
N ASN A 35 8.80 -12.90 -27.29
CA ASN A 35 8.27 -13.79 -28.35
C ASN A 35 8.50 -13.21 -29.73
N ASP A 36 8.37 -11.91 -29.90
CA ASP A 36 8.64 -11.25 -31.18
C ASP A 36 10.11 -11.30 -31.51
N ASP A 37 10.98 -11.12 -30.51
CA ASP A 37 12.44 -11.19 -30.69
C ASP A 37 12.92 -12.58 -31.08
N THR A 38 12.21 -13.65 -30.66
CA THR A 38 12.59 -15.03 -31.08
C THR A 38 12.45 -15.24 -32.57
N LYS A 39 11.73 -14.38 -33.26
CA LYS A 39 11.59 -14.45 -34.71
C LYS A 39 12.70 -13.72 -35.45
N SER A 40 13.51 -12.92 -34.77
CA SER A 40 14.63 -12.21 -35.34
C SER A 40 15.92 -12.98 -35.06
N SER A 41 16.79 -13.09 -36.04
CA SER A 41 18.02 -13.89 -35.94
C SER A 41 19.25 -13.05 -35.59
N ALA A 42 19.09 -12.12 -34.67
CA ALA A 42 20.11 -11.13 -34.37
C ALA A 42 21.06 -11.55 -33.23
N GLY A 43 21.70 -12.67 -33.33
CA GLY A 43 22.87 -13.11 -32.53
C GLY A 43 22.99 -12.55 -31.09
N ASP A 44 24.12 -11.90 -30.83
CA ASP A 44 24.48 -11.39 -29.50
C ASP A 44 23.48 -10.34 -28.98
N LYS A 45 22.91 -9.53 -29.85
CA LYS A 45 21.90 -8.54 -29.47
C LYS A 45 20.65 -9.21 -28.94
N TYR A 46 20.29 -10.33 -29.51
CA TYR A 46 19.15 -11.12 -29.07
C TYR A 46 19.34 -11.61 -27.63
N GLU A 47 20.51 -12.18 -27.31
CA GLU A 47 20.79 -12.69 -25.98
C GLU A 47 20.80 -11.59 -24.92
N THR A 48 21.43 -10.45 -25.22
CA THR A 48 21.47 -9.30 -24.31
C THR A 48 20.07 -8.75 -24.05
N GLY A 49 19.28 -8.58 -25.11
CA GLY A 49 17.90 -8.11 -24.98
C GLY A 49 17.05 -9.06 -24.16
N ARG A 50 17.23 -10.37 -24.34
CA ARG A 50 16.50 -11.39 -23.60
C ARG A 50 16.84 -11.36 -22.12
N GLU A 51 18.12 -11.17 -21.76
CA GLU A 51 18.54 -11.05 -20.36
C GLU A 51 17.93 -9.82 -19.70
N MET A 52 17.94 -8.68 -20.39
CA MET A 52 17.33 -7.45 -19.88
C MET A 52 15.83 -7.61 -19.66
N MET A 53 15.13 -8.26 -20.60
CA MET A 53 13.71 -8.56 -20.48
C MET A 53 13.44 -9.47 -19.29
N GLN A 54 14.29 -10.47 -19.07
CA GLN A 54 14.14 -11.38 -17.95
C GLN A 54 14.33 -10.66 -16.62
N GLN A 55 15.28 -9.75 -16.51
CA GLN A 55 15.48 -8.95 -15.30
C GLN A 55 14.28 -8.05 -15.03
N GLU A 56 13.73 -7.42 -16.06
CA GLU A 56 12.55 -6.60 -15.97
C GLU A 56 11.35 -7.41 -15.48
N THR A 57 11.15 -8.59 -16.08
CA THR A 57 10.07 -9.50 -15.68
C THR A 57 10.22 -9.92 -14.22
N ASN A 58 11.44 -10.24 -13.77
CA ASN A 58 11.69 -10.60 -12.38
C ASN A 58 11.35 -9.46 -11.42
N ARG A 59 11.69 -8.23 -11.79
CA ARG A 59 11.33 -7.04 -11.00
C ARG A 59 9.83 -6.90 -10.87
N ASN A 60 9.11 -7.05 -11.98
CA ASN A 60 7.65 -6.93 -12.01
C ASN A 60 6.99 -8.05 -11.21
N LEU A 61 7.53 -9.27 -11.27
CA LEU A 61 7.05 -10.38 -10.46
C LEU A 61 7.22 -10.11 -8.97
N THR A 62 8.35 -9.52 -8.58
CA THR A 62 8.58 -9.12 -7.19
C THR A 62 7.53 -8.09 -6.75
N GLN A 63 7.25 -7.09 -7.58
CA GLN A 63 6.23 -6.08 -7.29
C GLN A 63 4.84 -6.70 -7.17
N LEU A 64 4.52 -7.66 -8.05
CA LEU A 64 3.24 -8.36 -8.01
C LEU A 64 3.10 -9.16 -6.70
N ASN A 65 4.16 -9.86 -6.30
CA ASN A 65 4.17 -10.62 -5.04
C ASN A 65 4.00 -9.70 -3.83
N GLU A 66 4.66 -8.55 -3.82
CA GLU A 66 4.52 -7.58 -2.74
C GLU A 66 3.09 -7.03 -2.68
N ALA A 67 2.49 -6.75 -3.84
CA ALA A 67 1.10 -6.29 -3.90
C ALA A 67 0.15 -7.37 -3.37
N ASN A 68 0.39 -8.65 -3.70
CA ASN A 68 -0.41 -9.76 -3.16
C ASN A 68 -0.34 -9.84 -1.64
N LYS A 69 0.83 -9.60 -1.06
CA LYS A 69 0.98 -9.56 0.39
C LYS A 69 0.14 -8.44 1.02
N LEU A 70 0.08 -7.29 0.36
CA LEU A 70 -0.73 -6.16 0.82
C LEU A 70 -2.23 -6.51 0.76
N ILE A 71 -2.67 -7.19 -0.29
CA ILE A 71 -4.07 -7.65 -0.40
C ILE A 71 -4.41 -8.61 0.75
N VAL A 72 -3.53 -9.55 1.06
CA VAL A 72 -3.73 -10.48 2.17
C VAL A 72 -3.84 -9.71 3.49
N ALA A 73 -2.95 -8.75 3.71
CA ALA A 73 -2.98 -7.91 4.91
C ALA A 73 -4.30 -7.14 5.02
N LEU A 74 -4.77 -6.54 3.91
CA LEU A 74 -6.03 -5.80 3.88
C LEU A 74 -7.22 -6.70 4.19
N ASN A 75 -7.23 -7.92 3.66
CA ASN A 75 -8.33 -8.86 3.87
C ASN A 75 -8.43 -9.33 5.33
N GLN A 76 -7.36 -9.22 6.10
CA GLN A 76 -7.35 -9.56 7.51
C GLN A 76 -7.83 -8.42 8.41
N ILE A 77 -7.97 -7.22 7.85
CA ILE A 77 -8.39 -6.03 8.61
C ILE A 77 -9.91 -5.93 8.60
N SER A 78 -10.49 -5.80 9.81
CA SER A 78 -11.92 -5.59 9.96
C SER A 78 -12.25 -4.10 9.85
N THR A 79 -13.31 -3.78 9.10
CA THR A 79 -13.83 -2.43 9.00
C THR A 79 -15.06 -2.23 9.89
N ALA A 80 -15.47 -3.27 10.61
CA ALA A 80 -16.64 -3.24 11.46
C ALA A 80 -16.30 -2.70 12.86
N GLY A 81 -17.22 -1.96 13.44
CA GLY A 81 -17.11 -1.45 14.80
C GLY A 81 -16.14 -0.28 14.94
N ASN A 82 -16.06 0.22 16.15
CA ASN A 82 -15.13 1.28 16.54
C ASN A 82 -14.12 0.73 17.52
N LEU A 83 -12.90 1.23 17.43
CA LEU A 83 -11.81 0.81 18.30
C LEU A 83 -11.52 1.91 19.30
N THR A 84 -11.12 1.55 20.52
CA THR A 84 -10.78 2.52 21.56
C THR A 84 -9.28 2.83 21.59
N ALA A 85 -8.47 1.89 21.12
CA ALA A 85 -7.03 2.05 21.01
C ALA A 85 -6.60 1.81 19.57
N ALA A 86 -5.58 2.51 19.11
CA ALA A 86 -5.11 2.39 17.75
C ALA A 86 -4.52 0.99 17.49
N GLU A 87 -5.05 0.33 16.48
CA GLU A 87 -4.56 -0.96 16.00
C GLU A 87 -4.88 -1.10 14.53
N ALA A 88 -4.50 -2.22 13.91
CA ALA A 88 -4.79 -2.43 12.48
C ALA A 88 -6.29 -2.27 12.22
N GLY A 89 -6.64 -1.44 11.26
CA GLY A 89 -8.02 -1.12 10.92
C GLY A 89 -8.55 0.15 11.56
N SER A 90 -7.78 0.79 12.45
CA SER A 90 -8.19 2.03 13.11
C SER A 90 -8.00 3.24 12.21
N VAL A 91 -8.90 4.22 12.37
CA VAL A 91 -8.68 5.58 11.88
C VAL A 91 -8.27 6.42 13.09
N VAL A 92 -7.11 7.04 13.02
CA VAL A 92 -6.56 7.85 14.11
C VAL A 92 -6.52 9.30 13.67
N ILE A 93 -7.25 10.14 14.35
CA ILE A 93 -7.31 11.57 14.08
C ILE A 93 -6.42 12.28 15.08
N THR A 94 -5.44 13.04 14.59
CA THR A 94 -4.50 13.77 15.42
C THR A 94 -4.52 15.26 15.05
N ASN A 95 -3.86 16.06 15.88
CA ASN A 95 -3.67 17.48 15.58
C ASN A 95 -2.76 17.72 14.36
N ASN A 96 -2.01 16.72 13.92
CA ASN A 96 -1.07 16.81 12.79
C ASN A 96 -1.43 15.86 11.65
N GLY A 97 -2.69 15.50 11.51
CA GLY A 97 -3.16 14.71 10.39
C GLY A 97 -4.08 13.57 10.79
N LYS A 98 -4.67 12.95 9.79
CA LYS A 98 -5.56 11.82 9.94
C LYS A 98 -4.92 10.61 9.30
N PHE A 99 -4.95 9.50 10.00
CA PHE A 99 -4.24 8.27 9.58
C PHE A 99 -5.19 7.09 9.56
N TYR A 100 -4.99 6.23 8.56
CA TYR A 100 -5.65 4.94 8.49
C TYR A 100 -4.60 3.86 8.66
N LEU A 101 -4.70 3.11 9.74
CA LEU A 101 -3.70 2.12 10.12
C LEU A 101 -4.02 0.80 9.43
N SER A 102 -3.46 0.59 8.24
CA SER A 102 -3.73 -0.59 7.43
C SER A 102 -2.49 -1.01 6.65
N ILE A 103 -2.29 -0.44 5.47
CA ILE A 103 -1.10 -0.66 4.64
C ILE A 103 -0.49 0.69 4.29
N SER A 104 0.76 0.67 3.81
CA SER A 104 1.43 1.89 3.36
C SER A 104 0.98 2.22 1.93
N ALA A 105 -0.16 2.89 1.81
CA ALA A 105 -0.73 3.28 0.52
C ALA A 105 -0.58 4.78 0.24
N GLY A 106 0.09 5.52 1.12
CA GLY A 106 0.28 6.94 0.95
C GLY A 106 -0.97 7.74 1.28
N THR A 107 -1.16 8.84 0.57
CA THR A 107 -2.24 9.79 0.83
C THR A 107 -3.53 9.33 0.15
N LEU A 108 -4.62 9.30 0.91
CA LEU A 108 -5.95 8.98 0.42
C LEU A 108 -6.83 10.21 0.56
N SER A 109 -7.55 10.55 -0.51
CA SER A 109 -8.50 11.67 -0.49
C SER A 109 -9.91 11.13 -0.46
N LEU A 110 -10.72 11.63 0.48
CA LEU A 110 -12.10 11.20 0.64
C LEU A 110 -12.93 12.37 1.13
N ASN A 111 -13.96 12.74 0.35
CA ASN A 111 -14.89 13.82 0.69
C ASN A 111 -14.19 15.15 1.05
N GLY A 112 -13.12 15.47 0.30
CA GLY A 112 -12.37 16.70 0.51
C GLY A 112 -11.39 16.65 1.67
N GLU A 113 -11.30 15.54 2.39
CA GLU A 113 -10.36 15.35 3.48
C GLU A 113 -9.24 14.42 3.08
N THR A 114 -8.08 14.61 3.69
CA THR A 114 -6.88 13.82 3.40
C THR A 114 -6.56 12.89 4.56
N TYR A 115 -6.37 11.63 4.24
CA TYR A 115 -5.94 10.60 5.18
C TYR A 115 -4.64 9.99 4.68
N VAL A 116 -3.77 9.60 5.59
CA VAL A 116 -2.53 8.91 5.23
C VAL A 116 -2.66 7.46 5.65
N ALA A 117 -2.58 6.55 4.67
CA ALA A 117 -2.60 5.12 4.94
C ALA A 117 -1.19 4.69 5.34
N ILE A 118 -1.07 4.13 6.53
CA ILE A 118 0.22 3.68 7.08
C ILE A 118 0.07 2.24 7.58
N SER A 119 1.17 1.51 7.58
CA SER A 119 1.18 0.16 8.13
C SER A 119 1.46 0.20 9.63
N PRO A 120 0.93 -0.78 10.39
CA PRO A 120 1.23 -0.87 11.83
C PRO A 120 2.72 -1.04 12.12
N GLY A 121 3.48 -1.61 11.18
CA GLY A 121 4.91 -1.80 11.33
C GLY A 121 5.77 -0.61 10.91
N SER A 122 5.17 0.46 10.38
CA SER A 122 5.92 1.67 10.03
C SER A 122 6.38 2.41 11.29
N PRO A 123 7.40 3.28 11.21
CA PRO A 123 7.85 4.02 12.39
C PRO A 123 6.72 4.78 13.10
N ILE A 124 5.87 5.48 12.34
CA ILE A 124 4.74 6.21 12.92
C ILE A 124 3.67 5.24 13.42
N GLY A 125 3.43 4.15 12.70
CA GLY A 125 2.47 3.12 13.12
C GLY A 125 2.83 2.48 14.44
N LEU A 126 4.12 2.19 14.64
CA LEU A 126 4.61 1.61 15.89
C LEU A 126 4.42 2.58 17.08
N LYS A 127 4.63 3.87 16.85
CA LYS A 127 4.42 4.89 17.88
C LYS A 127 2.94 5.08 18.20
N MET A 128 2.10 4.98 17.19
CA MET A 128 0.65 5.18 17.29
C MET A 128 -0.07 4.00 17.93
N LYS A 129 0.45 2.80 17.73
CA LYS A 129 -0.19 1.55 18.15
C LYS A 129 -0.45 1.57 19.66
N GLY A 130 -1.69 1.28 20.03
CA GLY A 130 -2.12 1.24 21.42
C GLY A 130 -2.53 2.59 21.99
N CYS A 131 -2.36 3.68 21.24
CA CYS A 131 -2.75 5.01 21.72
C CYS A 131 -4.27 5.15 21.73
N LYS A 132 -4.76 5.85 22.75
CA LYS A 132 -6.18 6.17 22.90
C LYS A 132 -6.38 7.66 22.74
N ALA A 133 -7.63 8.09 22.57
CA ALA A 133 -7.96 9.50 22.50
C ALA A 133 -7.44 10.22 23.74
N GLY A 134 -6.76 11.36 23.53
CA GLY A 134 -6.16 12.14 24.60
C GLY A 134 -4.68 11.82 24.86
N GLU A 135 -4.17 10.73 24.31
CA GLU A 135 -2.75 10.37 24.45
C GLU A 135 -1.90 11.08 23.38
N GLU A 136 -0.61 11.15 23.62
CA GLU A 136 0.33 11.78 22.72
C GLU A 136 1.48 10.84 22.40
N PHE A 137 2.06 11.01 21.20
CA PHE A 137 3.32 10.36 20.84
C PHE A 137 4.15 11.36 20.04
N SER A 138 5.44 11.13 19.96
CA SER A 138 6.34 11.97 19.17
C SER A 138 7.14 11.15 18.18
N LEU A 139 7.44 11.77 17.03
CA LEU A 139 8.24 11.17 15.98
C LEU A 139 9.00 12.28 15.26
N ASN A 140 10.32 12.12 15.15
CA ASN A 140 11.18 13.07 14.45
C ASN A 140 11.01 14.51 14.96
N GLY A 141 10.85 14.67 16.28
CA GLY A 141 10.71 15.98 16.88
C GLY A 141 9.33 16.61 16.79
N LYS A 142 8.37 15.89 16.19
CA LYS A 142 7.00 16.35 16.05
C LYS A 142 6.11 15.63 17.05
N VAL A 143 5.27 16.39 17.78
CA VAL A 143 4.35 15.82 18.75
C VAL A 143 2.98 15.65 18.11
N TYR A 144 2.43 14.45 18.23
CA TYR A 144 1.08 14.11 17.73
C TYR A 144 0.18 13.87 18.92
N LYS A 145 -0.89 14.64 19.01
CA LYS A 145 -1.92 14.42 20.03
C LYS A 145 -3.09 13.70 19.39
N VAL A 146 -3.39 12.52 19.92
CA VAL A 146 -4.50 11.71 19.42
C VAL A 146 -5.82 12.33 19.91
N GLU A 147 -6.62 12.79 18.97
CA GLU A 147 -7.90 13.42 19.28
C GLU A 147 -9.03 12.40 19.28
N GLU A 148 -9.00 11.45 18.34
CA GLU A 148 -10.05 10.45 18.19
C GLU A 148 -9.47 9.17 17.58
N VAL A 149 -9.99 8.03 18.01
CA VAL A 149 -9.70 6.71 17.45
C VAL A 149 -11.01 6.05 17.05
N LEU A 150 -11.09 5.60 15.78
CA LEU A 150 -12.29 4.95 15.24
C LEU A 150 -12.06 3.50 14.89
#